data_3c4681acf9ad66079ad2d0d37ca192c9
#
_entry.id   3c4681acf9ad66079ad2d0d37ca192c9
#
_cell.length_a   1.000
_cell.length_b   1.000
_cell.length_c   1.000
_cell.angle_alpha   90.00
_cell.angle_beta   90.00
_cell.angle_gamma   90.00
#
_symmetry.space_group_name_H-M   'P 1'
#
loop_
_entity.id
_entity.type
_entity.pdbx_description
1 polymer ?
#
loop_
_entity_poly.entity_id
_entity_poly.type
_entity_poly.pdbx_seq_one_letter_code
_entity_poly.pdbx_strand_id
1 'polypeptide(L)'
;MAEEKVIEYRGKTLMKSGNTVYYGNRETEIWLQIIILETKNVNDLDLATNVLVQIVDHKDGKGDILKQALKQGFYDAFEIGTIWLERAENGSL
;
A
#
# COMPACT_ATOMS: atom_id res chain seq x y z
N MET A 1 8.13 -19.88 5.74
CA MET A 1 8.75 -18.61 5.38
C MET A 1 7.85 -17.84 4.44
N ALA A 2 7.57 -16.59 4.77
CA ALA A 2 6.81 -15.75 3.87
C ALA A 2 7.68 -15.41 2.65
N GLU A 3 7.19 -15.72 1.47
CA GLU A 3 7.86 -15.33 0.24
C GLU A 3 7.58 -13.86 -0.03
N GLU A 4 8.64 -13.07 -0.05
CA GLU A 4 8.53 -11.68 -0.45
C GLU A 4 8.67 -11.60 -1.97
N LYS A 5 7.62 -11.11 -2.62
CA LYS A 5 7.67 -10.83 -4.05
C LYS A 5 7.92 -9.35 -4.24
N VAL A 6 9.00 -9.04 -4.92
CA VAL A 6 9.36 -7.66 -5.25
C VAL A 6 9.28 -7.50 -6.76
N ILE A 7 8.42 -6.62 -7.21
CA ILE A 7 8.30 -6.30 -8.63
C ILE A 7 8.37 -4.80 -8.83
N GLU A 8 8.61 -4.39 -10.06
CA GLU A 8 8.58 -2.98 -10.42
C GLU A 8 7.31 -2.69 -11.20
N TYR A 9 6.61 -1.63 -10.82
CA TYR A 9 5.36 -1.24 -11.45
C TYR A 9 5.33 0.28 -11.61
N ARG A 10 5.23 0.73 -12.84
CA ARG A 10 5.22 2.16 -13.20
C ARG A 10 6.40 2.93 -12.58
N GLY A 11 7.58 2.32 -12.60
CA GLY A 11 8.80 2.95 -12.11
C GLY A 11 8.98 2.96 -10.60
N LYS A 12 8.08 2.29 -9.87
CA LYS A 12 8.16 2.18 -8.41
C LYS A 12 8.23 0.72 -7.98
N THR A 13 8.70 0.50 -6.78
CA THR A 13 8.80 -0.85 -6.22
C THR A 13 7.49 -1.28 -5.59
N LEU A 14 7.01 -2.44 -5.98
CA LEU A 14 5.84 -3.08 -5.39
C LEU A 14 6.29 -4.35 -4.68
N MET A 15 5.98 -4.45 -3.41
CA MET A 15 6.42 -5.58 -2.58
C MET A 15 5.27 -6.04 -1.69
N LYS A 16 5.10 -7.35 -1.57
CA LYS A 16 4.11 -7.92 -0.66
C LYS A 16 4.82 -8.73 0.42
N SER A 17 4.46 -8.50 1.66
CA SER A 17 4.95 -9.26 2.80
C SER A 17 3.76 -9.57 3.71
N GLY A 18 3.45 -10.87 3.86
CA GLY A 18 2.29 -11.29 4.63
C GLY A 18 0.99 -10.72 4.04
N ASN A 19 0.25 -9.97 4.85
CA ASN A 19 -1.01 -9.36 4.46
C ASN A 19 -0.87 -7.87 4.09
N THR A 20 0.37 -7.38 3.93
CA THR A 20 0.63 -5.97 3.65
C THR A 20 1.30 -5.82 2.30
N VAL A 21 0.81 -4.88 1.50
CA VAL A 21 1.40 -4.52 0.22
C VAL A 21 2.06 -3.16 0.37
N TYR A 22 3.32 -3.07 -0.06
CA TYR A 22 4.10 -1.83 -0.03
C TYR A 22 4.34 -1.37 -1.45
N TYR A 23 4.12 -0.10 -1.70
CA TYR A 23 4.34 0.47 -3.03
C TYR A 23 4.93 1.87 -2.89
N GLY A 24 6.06 2.12 -3.53
CA GLY A 24 6.68 3.42 -3.45
C GLY A 24 8.07 3.45 -4.04
N ASN A 25 8.69 4.61 -3.88
CA ASN A 25 10.03 4.88 -4.37
C ASN A 25 10.98 4.97 -3.17
N ARG A 26 12.05 4.19 -3.21
CA ARG A 26 13.05 4.15 -2.14
C ARG A 26 13.74 5.49 -1.92
N GLU A 27 13.85 6.30 -2.97
CA GLU A 27 14.50 7.61 -2.89
C GLU A 27 13.70 8.63 -2.11
N THR A 28 12.37 8.56 -2.19
CA THR A 28 11.50 9.53 -1.52
C THR A 28 11.20 9.15 -0.07
N GLU A 29 11.43 7.89 0.30
CA GLU A 29 11.13 7.34 1.62
C GLU A 29 9.66 7.46 2.02
N ILE A 30 8.78 7.76 1.08
CA ILE A 30 7.33 7.78 1.28
C ILE A 30 6.74 6.57 0.59
N TRP A 31 5.96 5.80 1.34
CA TRP A 31 5.41 4.54 0.86
C TRP A 31 3.91 4.47 1.04
N LEU A 32 3.25 3.89 0.06
CA LEU A 32 1.87 3.44 0.18
C LEU A 32 1.90 2.06 0.84
N GLN A 33 1.13 1.91 1.91
CA GLN A 33 0.95 0.61 2.56
C GLN A 33 -0.52 0.24 2.49
N ILE A 34 -0.81 -0.97 2.02
CA ILE A 34 -2.16 -1.50 1.98
C ILE A 34 -2.18 -2.76 2.84
N ILE A 35 -2.86 -2.68 3.96
CA ILE A 35 -2.95 -3.78 4.91
C ILE A 35 -4.29 -4.47 4.71
N ILE A 36 -4.23 -5.75 4.32
CA ILE A 36 -5.44 -6.54 4.10
C ILE A 36 -5.93 -7.03 5.45
N LEU A 37 -7.05 -6.47 5.91
CA LEU A 37 -7.61 -6.78 7.23
C LEU A 37 -8.53 -7.99 7.20
N GLU A 38 -9.23 -8.19 6.08
CA GLU A 38 -10.20 -9.25 5.95
C GLU A 38 -10.26 -9.75 4.52
N THR A 39 -10.41 -11.06 4.36
CA THR A 39 -10.60 -11.66 3.06
C THR A 39 -11.88 -12.51 3.08
N LYS A 40 -12.47 -12.69 1.91
CA LYS A 40 -13.61 -13.56 1.72
C LYS A 40 -13.29 -14.56 0.62
N ASN A 41 -13.56 -15.83 0.86
CA ASN A 41 -13.36 -16.87 -0.15
C ASN A 41 -14.62 -16.93 -1.03
N VAL A 42 -14.43 -16.73 -2.33
CA VAL A 42 -15.49 -16.82 -3.32
C VAL A 42 -14.97 -17.68 -4.47
N ASN A 43 -15.61 -18.82 -4.70
CA ASN A 43 -15.24 -19.74 -5.78
C ASN A 43 -13.74 -20.11 -5.74
N ASP A 44 -13.24 -20.46 -4.54
CA ASP A 44 -11.84 -20.81 -4.29
C ASP A 44 -10.83 -19.68 -4.49
N LEU A 45 -11.32 -18.43 -4.57
CA LEU A 45 -10.46 -17.26 -4.61
C LEU A 45 -10.62 -16.47 -3.33
N ASP A 46 -9.49 -16.06 -2.76
CA ASP A 46 -9.49 -15.17 -1.59
C ASP A 46 -9.50 -13.73 -2.07
N LEU A 47 -10.60 -13.03 -1.80
CA LEU A 47 -10.77 -11.63 -2.17
C LEU A 47 -10.66 -10.75 -0.94
N ALA A 48 -9.85 -9.69 -1.03
CA ALA A 48 -9.75 -8.71 0.04
C ALA A 48 -11.06 -7.92 0.13
N THR A 49 -11.70 -7.94 1.30
CA THR A 49 -12.97 -7.23 1.52
C THR A 49 -12.78 -5.95 2.30
N ASN A 50 -11.88 -5.96 3.30
CA ASN A 50 -11.55 -4.76 4.05
C ASN A 50 -10.04 -4.56 4.03
N VAL A 51 -9.62 -3.39 3.62
CA VAL A 51 -8.20 -3.03 3.58
C VAL A 51 -7.98 -1.66 4.19
N LEU A 52 -6.84 -1.50 4.87
CA LEU A 52 -6.43 -0.21 5.40
C LEU A 52 -5.37 0.37 4.48
N VAL A 53 -5.65 1.56 3.94
CA VAL A 53 -4.74 2.27 3.05
C VAL A 53 -4.02 3.34 3.87
N GLN A 54 -2.69 3.34 3.82
CA GLN A 54 -1.89 4.31 4.55
C GLN A 54 -0.79 4.87 3.66
N ILE A 55 -0.55 6.17 3.80
CA ILE A 55 0.65 6.80 3.25
C ILE A 55 1.57 7.05 4.43
N VAL A 56 2.75 6.46 4.40
CA VAL A 56 3.70 6.48 5.50
C VAL A 56 5.01 7.14 5.06
N ASP A 57 5.47 8.08 5.84
CA ASP A 57 6.74 8.78 5.62
C ASP A 57 7.79 8.20 6.57
N HIS A 58 8.86 7.64 6.02
CA HIS A 58 9.94 7.04 6.79
C HIS A 58 11.20 7.90 6.86
N LYS A 59 11.13 9.16 6.44
CA LYS A 59 12.31 10.04 6.36
C LYS A 59 13.04 10.21 7.68
N ASP A 60 12.30 10.25 8.78
CA ASP A 60 12.89 10.38 10.10
C ASP A 60 13.11 9.03 10.81
N GLY A 61 12.85 7.94 10.10
CA GLY A 61 13.00 6.59 10.64
C GLY A 61 11.89 6.13 11.57
N LYS A 62 10.87 6.96 11.79
CA LYS A 62 9.76 6.62 12.70
C LYS A 62 8.52 6.07 12.01
N GLY A 63 8.33 6.40 10.74
CA GLY A 63 7.16 5.95 10.00
C GLY A 63 5.91 6.74 10.36
N ASP A 64 5.89 8.02 10.02
CA ASP A 64 4.73 8.87 10.27
C ASP A 64 3.63 8.60 9.25
N ILE A 65 2.40 8.40 9.73
CA ILE A 65 1.24 8.19 8.88
C ILE A 65 0.73 9.55 8.44
N LEU A 66 0.85 9.84 7.14
CA LEU A 66 0.42 11.12 6.57
C LEU A 66 -1.07 11.12 6.25
N LYS A 67 -1.60 9.96 5.83
CA LYS A 67 -3.01 9.81 5.49
C LYS A 67 -3.40 8.34 5.56
N GLN A 68 -4.63 8.06 5.97
CA GLN A 68 -5.13 6.70 6.00
C GLN A 68 -6.64 6.66 5.81
N ALA A 69 -7.13 5.54 5.31
CA ALA A 69 -8.57 5.29 5.15
C ALA A 69 -8.81 3.79 5.05
N LEU A 70 -10.02 3.39 5.44
CA LEU A 70 -10.50 2.03 5.22
C LEU A 70 -11.23 1.98 3.88
N LYS A 71 -10.94 0.96 3.10
CA LYS A 71 -11.59 0.73 1.81
C LYS A 71 -12.10 -0.69 1.72
N GLN A 72 -13.09 -0.89 0.89
CA GLN A 72 -13.63 -2.21 0.59
C GLN A 72 -13.10 -2.67 -0.76
N GLY A 73 -12.20 -3.65 -0.72
CA GLY A 73 -11.58 -4.19 -1.91
C GLY A 73 -10.21 -3.60 -2.21
N PHE A 74 -9.34 -4.45 -2.75
CA PHE A 74 -7.95 -4.08 -3.00
C PHE A 74 -7.80 -3.04 -4.12
N TYR A 75 -8.56 -3.18 -5.20
CA TYR A 75 -8.42 -2.29 -6.35
C TYR A 75 -8.73 -0.83 -6.01
N ASP A 76 -9.83 -0.60 -5.29
CA ASP A 76 -10.20 0.76 -4.87
C ASP A 76 -9.13 1.33 -3.94
N ALA A 77 -8.61 0.51 -3.04
CA ALA A 77 -7.55 0.91 -2.13
C ALA A 77 -6.28 1.28 -2.88
N PHE A 78 -5.88 0.45 -3.84
CA PHE A 78 -4.67 0.69 -4.61
C PHE A 78 -4.78 1.93 -5.49
N GLU A 79 -5.93 2.12 -6.12
CA GLU A 79 -6.17 3.28 -6.98
C GLU A 79 -6.10 4.59 -6.20
N ILE A 80 -6.83 4.70 -5.11
CA ILE A 80 -6.78 5.92 -4.29
C ILE A 80 -5.40 6.10 -3.64
N GLY A 81 -4.79 4.99 -3.23
CA GLY A 81 -3.47 5.01 -2.62
C GLY A 81 -2.40 5.55 -3.54
N THR A 82 -2.42 5.17 -4.82
CA THR A 82 -1.44 5.67 -5.80
C THR A 82 -1.60 7.17 -6.02
N ILE A 83 -2.82 7.68 -6.02
CA ILE A 83 -3.09 9.11 -6.15
C ILE A 83 -2.52 9.84 -4.93
N TRP A 84 -2.78 9.34 -3.73
CA TRP A 84 -2.26 9.93 -2.49
C TRP A 84 -0.73 9.90 -2.43
N LEU A 85 -0.15 8.79 -2.91
CA LEU A 85 1.30 8.66 -2.94
C LEU A 85 1.94 9.72 -3.83
N GLU A 86 1.40 9.93 -5.03
CA GLU A 86 1.89 10.98 -5.92
C GLU A 86 1.79 12.35 -5.27
N ARG A 87 0.67 12.64 -4.63
CA ARG A 87 0.48 13.92 -3.94
C ARG A 87 1.47 14.10 -2.79
N ALA A 88 1.72 13.03 -2.03
CA ALA A 88 2.68 13.08 -0.95
C ALA A 88 4.10 13.34 -1.47
N GLU A 89 4.48 12.69 -2.55
CA GLU A 89 5.78 12.87 -3.18
C GLU A 89 5.96 14.28 -3.73
N ASN A 90 4.86 14.92 -4.14
CA ASN A 90 4.86 16.30 -4.65
C ASN A 90 4.61 17.33 -3.55
N GLY A 91 4.43 16.90 -2.32
CA GLY A 91 4.18 17.81 -1.20
C GLY A 91 2.79 18.42 -1.18
N SER A 92 1.82 17.83 -1.87
CA SER A 92 0.47 18.38 -1.99
C SER A 92 -0.61 17.53 -1.30
N LEU A 93 -0.20 16.63 -0.44
CA LEU A 93 -1.13 15.78 0.29
C LEU A 93 -1.83 16.55 1.42
#